data_3c345abfe0e694a3a0de0449510ff773
#
_entry.id   3c345abfe0e694a3a0de0449510ff773
#
_cell.length_a   1.000
_cell.length_b   1.000
_cell.length_c   1.000
_cell.angle_alpha   90.00
_cell.angle_beta   90.00
_cell.angle_gamma   90.00
#
_symmetry.space_group_name_H-M   'P 1'
#
loop_
_entity.id
_entity.type
_entity.pdbx_description
1 polymer ?
#
loop_
_entity_poly.entity_id
_entity_poly.type
_entity_poly.pdbx_seq_one_letter_code
_entity_poly.pdbx_strand_id
1 'polypeptide(L)'
;MHSTSSREALKAAYSPLSRIDVNDIRQMYGVYSRYYERTEWDLFLRDLSKKTGAFLIRRKSDNLIVGFSTIVSSDMVIRGKKSRGVFSGDTIIERAYWGSRVLQIAFTKFMLAEKLRYPRQPIYWLLISKGFKTYLLLANNFLEFYPNPRGNQGDDLSDVVDTYCNEMFPEFYDAEKRILDFGTDYQCLKGDVAEITDEMRMSTPAIRFFEERNPEWRRGTELPCVGVFDWKALANYAYVFANKAASKGRADAARAVPRLQAVPGSAMTVPEGSLPMRRTA
;
A
#
# COMPACT_ATOMS: atom_id res chain seq x y z
N MET A 1 22.39 11.70 23.70
CA MET A 1 21.26 10.87 24.17
C MET A 1 20.26 10.72 23.04
N HIS A 2 20.33 9.61 22.27
CA HIS A 2 19.35 9.31 21.22
C HIS A 2 18.16 8.63 21.90
N SER A 3 17.11 9.39 22.14
CA SER A 3 15.82 8.85 22.54
C SER A 3 15.31 7.97 21.39
N THR A 4 15.32 6.66 21.57
CA THR A 4 14.55 5.73 20.75
C THR A 4 13.07 6.00 21.02
N SER A 5 12.48 6.93 20.27
CA SER A 5 11.03 7.14 20.25
C SER A 5 10.40 5.79 19.88
N SER A 6 9.87 5.10 20.86
CA SER A 6 9.04 3.92 20.60
C SER A 6 7.89 4.36 19.72
N ARG A 7 7.79 3.82 18.48
CA ARG A 7 6.67 4.14 17.59
C ARG A 7 5.37 3.85 18.33
N GLU A 8 4.56 4.88 18.48
CA GLU A 8 3.26 4.80 19.13
C GLU A 8 2.41 3.68 18.52
N ALA A 9 1.77 2.89 19.36
CA ALA A 9 0.99 1.74 18.91
C ALA A 9 -0.31 2.20 18.24
N LEU A 10 -0.57 1.65 17.07
CA LEU A 10 -1.77 1.94 16.27
C LEU A 10 -2.73 0.76 16.28
N LYS A 11 -4.00 1.05 16.02
CA LYS A 11 -5.03 0.10 15.62
C LYS A 11 -5.75 0.60 14.37
N ALA A 12 -6.15 -0.30 13.48
CA ALA A 12 -6.99 0.02 12.35
C ALA A 12 -8.16 -0.96 12.27
N ALA A 13 -9.34 -0.45 11.97
CA ALA A 13 -10.55 -1.25 11.80
C ALA A 13 -11.47 -0.59 10.78
N TYR A 14 -12.23 -1.42 10.03
CA TYR A 14 -13.32 -0.96 9.21
C TYR A 14 -14.49 -0.51 10.10
N SER A 15 -15.06 0.64 9.75
CA SER A 15 -16.28 1.16 10.33
C SER A 15 -17.27 1.45 9.20
N PRO A 16 -18.47 0.87 9.19
CA PRO A 16 -19.51 1.27 8.24
C PRO A 16 -19.88 2.74 8.48
N LEU A 17 -20.29 3.44 7.44
CA LEU A 17 -20.56 4.87 7.51
C LEU A 17 -21.56 5.23 8.63
N SER A 18 -22.56 4.39 8.87
CA SER A 18 -23.57 4.56 9.93
C SER A 18 -23.01 4.51 11.36
N ARG A 19 -21.76 4.09 11.54
CA ARG A 19 -21.08 4.04 12.85
C ARG A 19 -19.93 5.04 12.98
N ILE A 20 -19.74 5.89 11.99
CA ILE A 20 -18.75 6.98 12.03
C ILE A 20 -19.47 8.20 12.59
N ASP A 21 -19.09 8.63 13.77
CA ASP A 21 -19.72 9.79 14.41
C ASP A 21 -19.16 11.13 13.91
N VAL A 22 -19.80 12.22 14.31
CA VAL A 22 -19.42 13.58 13.88
C VAL A 22 -18.00 13.95 14.32
N ASN A 23 -17.56 13.49 15.49
CA ASN A 23 -16.21 13.75 15.96
C ASN A 23 -15.18 13.00 15.13
N ASP A 24 -15.48 11.77 14.76
CA ASP A 24 -14.65 10.98 13.82
C ASP A 24 -14.54 11.67 12.46
N ILE A 25 -15.66 12.14 11.91
CA ILE A 25 -15.69 12.87 10.64
C ILE A 25 -14.83 14.13 10.71
N ARG A 26 -14.92 14.90 11.79
CA ARG A 26 -14.08 16.09 12.01
C ARG A 26 -12.59 15.75 12.08
N GLN A 27 -12.23 14.66 12.75
CA GLN A 27 -10.85 14.20 12.83
C GLN A 27 -10.35 13.71 11.47
N MET A 28 -11.16 12.96 10.70
CA MET A 28 -10.85 12.56 9.33
C MET A 28 -10.58 13.77 8.45
N TYR A 29 -11.46 14.77 8.48
CA TYR A 29 -11.27 16.00 7.73
C TYR A 29 -10.00 16.76 8.17
N GLY A 30 -9.73 16.83 9.45
CA GLY A 30 -8.50 17.42 9.99
C GLY A 30 -7.23 16.73 9.51
N VAL A 31 -7.24 15.40 9.33
CA VAL A 31 -6.14 14.66 8.67
C VAL A 31 -6.10 14.97 7.17
N TYR A 32 -7.25 14.95 6.52
CA TYR A 32 -7.39 15.16 5.08
C TYR A 32 -6.83 16.51 4.63
N SER A 33 -7.25 17.61 5.26
CA SER A 33 -6.85 18.98 4.92
C SER A 33 -5.35 19.28 5.10
N ARG A 34 -4.62 18.44 5.87
CA ARG A 34 -3.16 18.58 6.00
C ARG A 34 -2.40 18.11 4.76
N TYR A 35 -2.96 17.17 3.98
CA TYR A 35 -2.26 16.51 2.86
C TYR A 35 -2.78 16.88 1.49
N TYR A 36 -3.98 17.39 1.41
CA TYR A 36 -4.60 17.85 0.17
C TYR A 36 -4.76 19.37 0.16
N GLU A 37 -4.72 19.94 -1.03
CA GLU A 37 -5.08 21.32 -1.29
C GLU A 37 -6.55 21.40 -1.72
N ARG A 38 -7.13 22.61 -1.63
CA ARG A 38 -8.50 22.89 -2.06
C ARG A 38 -9.54 21.97 -1.42
N THR A 39 -9.36 21.73 -0.12
CA THR A 39 -10.27 20.89 0.68
C THR A 39 -11.40 21.70 1.23
N GLU A 40 -12.61 21.50 0.71
CA GLU A 40 -13.83 22.11 1.26
C GLU A 40 -14.55 21.08 2.11
N TRP A 41 -15.07 21.52 3.26
CA TRP A 41 -15.80 20.67 4.19
C TRP A 41 -17.03 20.01 3.55
N ASP A 42 -17.84 20.79 2.82
CA ASP A 42 -19.06 20.30 2.19
C ASP A 42 -18.76 19.29 1.08
N LEU A 43 -17.66 19.49 0.32
CA LEU A 43 -17.22 18.54 -0.68
C LEU A 43 -16.78 17.24 -0.02
N PHE A 44 -15.98 17.32 1.04
CA PHE A 44 -15.54 16.15 1.81
C PHE A 44 -16.73 15.35 2.35
N LEU A 45 -17.74 16.01 2.95
CA LEU A 45 -18.94 15.35 3.46
C LEU A 45 -19.76 14.69 2.35
N ARG A 46 -19.92 15.38 1.22
CA ARG A 46 -20.64 14.86 0.05
C ARG A 46 -19.96 13.61 -0.51
N ASP A 47 -18.64 13.61 -0.58
CA ASP A 47 -17.88 12.45 -1.03
C ASP A 47 -17.94 11.31 0.01
N LEU A 48 -17.81 11.62 1.29
CA LEU A 48 -17.90 10.63 2.35
C LEU A 48 -19.29 9.98 2.38
N SER A 49 -20.36 10.74 2.13
CA SER A 49 -21.74 10.22 2.13
C SER A 49 -22.00 9.15 1.06
N LYS A 50 -21.21 9.12 -0.01
CA LYS A 50 -21.28 8.11 -1.07
C LYS A 50 -20.53 6.82 -0.74
N LYS A 51 -19.81 6.75 0.38
CA LYS A 51 -19.02 5.59 0.77
C LYS A 51 -19.86 4.60 1.58
N THR A 52 -19.47 3.32 1.58
CA THR A 52 -20.08 2.32 2.46
C THR A 52 -19.47 2.36 3.87
N GLY A 53 -18.28 2.92 4.01
CA GLY A 53 -17.58 3.09 5.26
C GLY A 53 -16.12 3.51 5.07
N ALA A 54 -15.34 3.42 6.14
CA ALA A 54 -13.91 3.71 6.12
C ALA A 54 -13.13 2.80 7.08
N PHE A 55 -11.87 2.58 6.76
CA PHE A 55 -10.90 2.16 7.76
C PHE A 55 -10.46 3.36 8.56
N LEU A 56 -10.61 3.31 9.87
CA LEU A 56 -10.12 4.32 10.78
C LEU A 56 -8.84 3.83 11.45
N ILE A 57 -7.76 4.58 11.28
CA ILE A 57 -6.46 4.31 11.90
C ILE A 57 -6.34 5.21 13.11
N ARG A 58 -6.32 4.60 14.30
CA ARG A 58 -6.29 5.32 15.56
C ARG A 58 -5.03 5.03 16.35
N ARG A 59 -4.55 6.02 16.99
CA ARG A 59 -3.53 5.92 18.03
C ARG A 59 -4.11 5.24 19.27
N LYS A 60 -3.40 4.24 19.82
CA LYS A 60 -3.96 3.47 20.95
C LYS A 60 -3.99 4.24 22.26
N SER A 61 -3.08 5.22 22.44
CA SER A 61 -2.95 5.98 23.68
C SER A 61 -4.16 6.87 23.98
N ASP A 62 -4.74 7.51 22.96
CA ASP A 62 -5.77 8.52 23.12
C ASP A 62 -6.95 8.36 22.15
N ASN A 63 -6.93 7.31 21.36
CA ASN A 63 -7.94 6.98 20.36
C ASN A 63 -8.12 8.00 19.22
N LEU A 64 -7.18 8.95 19.05
CA LEU A 64 -7.21 9.93 17.96
C LEU A 64 -7.03 9.25 16.60
N ILE A 65 -7.76 9.73 15.59
CA ILE A 65 -7.60 9.32 14.20
C ILE A 65 -6.35 9.99 13.63
N VAL A 66 -5.39 9.15 13.22
CA VAL A 66 -4.13 9.56 12.58
C VAL A 66 -4.07 9.13 11.12
N GLY A 67 -5.13 8.55 10.61
CA GLY A 67 -5.28 8.19 9.22
C GLY A 67 -6.60 7.48 8.96
N PHE A 68 -6.98 7.40 7.69
CA PHE A 68 -8.17 6.67 7.25
C PHE A 68 -8.03 6.25 5.79
N SER A 69 -8.90 5.31 5.38
CA SER A 69 -9.10 4.97 3.97
C SER A 69 -10.58 4.72 3.74
N THR A 70 -11.19 5.46 2.82
CA THR A 70 -12.62 5.33 2.50
C THR A 70 -12.86 4.11 1.61
N ILE A 71 -14.02 3.47 1.76
CA ILE A 71 -14.39 2.24 1.05
C ILE A 71 -15.78 2.37 0.46
N VAL A 72 -15.90 1.92 -0.80
CA VAL A 72 -17.18 1.56 -1.42
C VAL A 72 -17.14 0.07 -1.75
N SER A 73 -18.07 -0.71 -1.21
CA SER A 73 -18.20 -2.13 -1.54
C SER A 73 -19.54 -2.35 -2.21
N SER A 74 -19.54 -2.80 -3.47
CA SER A 74 -20.74 -2.92 -4.33
C SER A 74 -20.73 -4.21 -5.15
N ASP A 75 -21.94 -4.64 -5.54
CA ASP A 75 -22.08 -5.69 -6.55
C ASP A 75 -21.76 -5.12 -7.92
N MET A 76 -21.12 -5.92 -8.75
CA MET A 76 -20.76 -5.60 -10.12
C MET A 76 -21.13 -6.76 -11.05
N VAL A 77 -21.29 -6.46 -12.33
CA VAL A 77 -21.44 -7.49 -13.37
C VAL A 77 -20.31 -7.30 -14.38
N ILE A 78 -19.37 -8.24 -14.41
CA ILE A 78 -18.26 -8.24 -15.34
C ILE A 78 -18.43 -9.39 -16.34
N ARG A 79 -18.55 -9.09 -17.63
CA ARG A 79 -18.78 -10.07 -18.70
C ARG A 79 -19.94 -11.02 -18.39
N GLY A 80 -21.03 -10.49 -17.86
CA GLY A 80 -22.24 -11.24 -17.49
C GLY A 80 -22.11 -12.06 -16.19
N LYS A 81 -20.98 -12.01 -15.50
CA LYS A 81 -20.77 -12.72 -14.23
C LYS A 81 -20.91 -11.77 -13.04
N LYS A 82 -21.68 -12.18 -12.04
CA LYS A 82 -21.76 -11.48 -10.76
C LYS A 82 -20.38 -11.46 -10.09
N SER A 83 -19.97 -10.28 -9.68
CA SER A 83 -18.67 -10.01 -9.09
C SER A 83 -18.84 -9.02 -7.94
N ARG A 84 -17.82 -8.86 -7.12
CA ARG A 84 -17.81 -7.90 -6.02
C ARG A 84 -16.67 -6.89 -6.24
N GLY A 85 -17.00 -5.61 -6.27
CA GLY A 85 -16.05 -4.51 -6.30
C GLY A 85 -15.82 -3.95 -4.89
N VAL A 86 -14.59 -3.76 -4.51
CA VAL A 86 -14.19 -3.03 -3.30
C VAL A 86 -13.30 -1.88 -3.74
N PHE A 87 -13.88 -0.69 -3.84
CA PHE A 87 -13.16 0.52 -4.20
C PHE A 87 -12.60 1.18 -2.95
N SER A 88 -11.28 1.40 -2.91
CA SER A 88 -10.63 2.21 -1.90
C SER A 88 -10.38 3.63 -2.45
N GLY A 89 -11.02 4.61 -1.81
CA GLY A 89 -10.88 6.02 -2.15
C GLY A 89 -9.73 6.69 -1.39
N ASP A 90 -10.02 7.86 -0.80
CA ASP A 90 -9.03 8.63 -0.07
C ASP A 90 -8.33 7.80 0.99
N THR A 91 -7.01 7.67 0.84
CA THR A 91 -6.17 6.95 1.78
C THR A 91 -5.07 7.88 2.29
N ILE A 92 -5.18 8.25 3.56
CA ILE A 92 -4.27 9.20 4.21
C ILE A 92 -3.81 8.63 5.54
N ILE A 93 -2.51 8.71 5.79
CA ILE A 93 -1.88 8.37 7.05
C ILE A 93 -0.88 9.48 7.36
N GLU A 94 -0.89 9.99 8.59
CA GLU A 94 0.08 11.00 9.03
C GLU A 94 1.52 10.51 8.86
N ARG A 95 2.42 11.42 8.46
CA ARG A 95 3.83 11.10 8.14
C ARG A 95 4.54 10.36 9.25
N ALA A 96 4.27 10.70 10.51
CA ALA A 96 4.84 10.04 11.67
C ALA A 96 4.58 8.52 11.71
N TYR A 97 3.52 8.06 11.01
CA TYR A 97 3.09 6.66 11.01
C TYR A 97 3.27 5.96 9.67
N TRP A 98 3.94 6.59 8.68
CA TRP A 98 4.26 5.95 7.42
C TRP A 98 5.10 4.69 7.64
N GLY A 99 4.84 3.68 6.80
CA GLY A 99 5.45 2.35 6.94
C GLY A 99 4.77 1.47 8.00
N SER A 100 3.72 1.95 8.70
CA SER A 100 2.86 1.11 9.51
C SER A 100 2.03 0.17 8.62
N ARG A 101 1.88 -1.08 9.05
CA ARG A 101 1.13 -2.11 8.31
C ARG A 101 -0.30 -2.29 8.81
N VAL A 102 -0.76 -1.47 9.75
CA VAL A 102 -2.07 -1.66 10.40
C VAL A 102 -3.23 -1.54 9.41
N LEU A 103 -3.16 -0.60 8.46
CA LEU A 103 -4.17 -0.46 7.41
C LEU A 103 -4.20 -1.68 6.49
N GLN A 104 -3.03 -2.15 6.04
CA GLN A 104 -2.93 -3.34 5.19
C GLN A 104 -3.53 -4.58 5.86
N ILE A 105 -3.26 -4.76 7.15
CA ILE A 105 -3.82 -5.88 7.94
C ILE A 105 -5.35 -5.75 8.04
N ALA A 106 -5.86 -4.55 8.34
CA ALA A 106 -7.30 -4.31 8.43
C ALA A 106 -8.00 -4.52 7.08
N PHE A 107 -7.39 -4.02 6.00
CA PHE A 107 -7.88 -4.21 4.63
C PHE A 107 -7.89 -5.69 4.23
N THR A 108 -6.83 -6.45 4.50
CA THR A 108 -6.78 -7.88 4.20
C THR A 108 -7.86 -8.65 4.97
N LYS A 109 -8.10 -8.32 6.23
CA LYS A 109 -9.21 -8.92 7.02
C LYS A 109 -10.57 -8.62 6.40
N PHE A 110 -10.79 -7.39 5.94
CA PHE A 110 -12.02 -6.99 5.28
C PHE A 110 -12.22 -7.74 3.96
N MET A 111 -11.19 -7.81 3.11
CA MET A 111 -11.24 -8.54 1.84
C MET A 111 -11.48 -10.05 2.06
N LEU A 112 -10.88 -10.63 3.09
CA LEU A 112 -11.14 -12.01 3.49
C LEU A 112 -12.60 -12.19 3.93
N ALA A 113 -13.15 -11.28 4.71
CA ALA A 113 -14.56 -11.33 5.12
C ALA A 113 -15.51 -11.24 3.92
N GLU A 114 -15.21 -10.34 2.96
CA GLU A 114 -15.96 -10.25 1.68
C GLU A 114 -15.84 -11.56 0.89
N LYS A 115 -14.64 -12.17 0.82
CA LYS A 115 -14.44 -13.45 0.10
C LYS A 115 -15.17 -14.61 0.77
N LEU A 116 -15.23 -14.65 2.08
CA LEU A 116 -16.01 -15.66 2.82
C LEU A 116 -17.53 -15.46 2.64
N ARG A 117 -17.97 -14.20 2.55
CA ARG A 117 -19.39 -13.86 2.28
C ARG A 117 -19.81 -14.20 0.86
N TYR A 118 -18.89 -14.03 -0.12
CA TYR A 118 -19.11 -14.26 -1.54
C TYR A 118 -18.09 -15.26 -2.12
N PRO A 119 -18.07 -16.51 -1.66
CA PRO A 119 -16.97 -17.46 -1.93
C PRO A 119 -16.78 -17.80 -3.40
N ARG A 120 -17.88 -17.76 -4.19
CA ARG A 120 -17.88 -18.11 -5.62
C ARG A 120 -17.73 -16.91 -6.55
N GLN A 121 -17.91 -15.68 -6.04
CA GLN A 121 -17.77 -14.47 -6.84
C GLN A 121 -16.30 -14.03 -6.92
N PRO A 122 -15.82 -13.57 -8.07
CA PRO A 122 -14.59 -12.79 -8.15
C PRO A 122 -14.74 -11.54 -7.27
N ILE A 123 -13.65 -11.19 -6.56
CA ILE A 123 -13.57 -9.93 -5.82
C ILE A 123 -12.46 -9.12 -6.41
N TYR A 124 -12.79 -7.89 -6.75
CA TYR A 124 -11.87 -6.93 -7.33
C TYR A 124 -11.57 -5.80 -6.33
N TRP A 125 -10.30 -5.57 -6.05
CA TRP A 125 -9.90 -4.33 -5.41
C TRP A 125 -9.75 -3.26 -6.47
N LEU A 126 -10.57 -2.23 -6.40
CA LEU A 126 -10.63 -1.11 -7.31
C LEU A 126 -9.99 0.10 -6.64
N LEU A 127 -9.14 0.80 -7.35
CA LEU A 127 -8.47 2.00 -6.84
C LEU A 127 -8.09 2.94 -7.99
N ILE A 128 -7.97 4.23 -7.66
CA ILE A 128 -7.42 5.24 -8.56
C ILE A 128 -6.10 5.75 -7.95
N SER A 129 -5.08 5.80 -8.76
CA SER A 129 -3.72 6.10 -8.28
C SER A 129 -3.30 7.48 -8.75
N LYS A 130 -3.41 8.45 -7.85
CA LYS A 130 -2.91 9.82 -8.04
C LYS A 130 -1.38 9.89 -8.01
N GLY A 131 -0.73 8.96 -7.29
CA GLY A 131 0.71 8.90 -7.13
C GLY A 131 1.23 7.47 -7.12
N PHE A 132 2.49 7.28 -7.50
CA PHE A 132 3.14 5.98 -7.64
C PHE A 132 3.08 5.07 -6.39
N LYS A 133 2.99 5.65 -5.18
CA LYS A 133 2.96 4.87 -3.92
C LYS A 133 1.76 3.93 -3.84
N THR A 134 0.59 4.39 -4.28
CA THR A 134 -0.64 3.57 -4.33
C THR A 134 -0.52 2.50 -5.40
N TYR A 135 0.03 2.82 -6.58
CA TYR A 135 0.31 1.85 -7.62
C TYR A 135 1.31 0.77 -7.16
N LEU A 136 2.38 1.15 -6.46
CA LEU A 136 3.33 0.19 -5.89
C LEU A 136 2.69 -0.71 -4.84
N LEU A 137 1.72 -0.21 -4.07
CA LEU A 137 1.01 -1.05 -3.12
C LEU A 137 0.26 -2.18 -3.84
N LEU A 138 -0.38 -1.89 -4.98
CA LEU A 138 -1.01 -2.88 -5.83
C LEU A 138 0.02 -3.84 -6.44
N ALA A 139 1.00 -3.32 -7.16
CA ALA A 139 1.98 -4.10 -7.92
C ALA A 139 2.83 -5.05 -7.04
N ASN A 140 3.08 -4.67 -5.79
CA ASN A 140 3.87 -5.47 -4.85
C ASN A 140 3.08 -6.51 -4.05
N ASN A 141 1.74 -6.43 -4.05
CA ASN A 141 0.93 -7.29 -3.19
C ASN A 141 -0.07 -8.16 -3.95
N PHE A 142 -0.35 -7.88 -5.23
CA PHE A 142 -1.29 -8.64 -6.04
C PHE A 142 -0.57 -9.44 -7.12
N LEU A 143 -0.99 -10.69 -7.32
CA LEU A 143 -0.48 -11.57 -8.37
C LEU A 143 -1.08 -11.20 -9.73
N GLU A 144 -2.38 -10.95 -9.74
CA GLU A 144 -3.16 -10.56 -10.90
C GLU A 144 -3.68 -9.14 -10.68
N PHE A 145 -3.25 -8.19 -11.52
CA PHE A 145 -3.63 -6.78 -11.41
C PHE A 145 -3.48 -6.06 -12.76
N TYR A 146 -4.16 -4.93 -12.89
CA TYR A 146 -4.08 -4.05 -14.05
C TYR A 146 -3.92 -2.59 -13.59
N PRO A 147 -3.15 -1.75 -14.31
CA PRO A 147 -2.28 -2.11 -15.43
C PRO A 147 -0.99 -2.82 -14.93
N ASN A 148 -0.53 -3.81 -15.68
CA ASN A 148 0.61 -4.63 -15.30
C ASN A 148 1.75 -4.46 -16.34
N PRO A 149 2.99 -4.08 -15.95
CA PRO A 149 4.11 -3.90 -16.87
C PRO A 149 4.57 -5.18 -17.57
N ARG A 150 4.21 -6.36 -17.04
CA ARG A 150 4.52 -7.67 -17.64
C ARG A 150 3.52 -8.11 -18.69
N GLY A 151 2.53 -7.26 -19.00
CA GLY A 151 1.39 -7.63 -19.80
C GLY A 151 0.38 -8.51 -19.02
N ASN A 152 -0.81 -8.69 -19.59
CA ASN A 152 -1.85 -9.50 -18.97
C ASN A 152 -1.54 -10.99 -19.26
N GLN A 153 -1.18 -11.72 -18.21
CA GLN A 153 -1.17 -13.18 -18.25
C GLN A 153 -2.50 -13.67 -17.69
N GLY A 154 -3.52 -13.76 -18.54
CA GLY A 154 -4.84 -14.21 -18.11
C GLY A 154 -5.97 -13.32 -18.65
N ASP A 155 -7.13 -13.32 -17.97
CA ASP A 155 -8.27 -12.49 -18.32
C ASP A 155 -7.88 -11.01 -18.37
N ASP A 156 -8.29 -10.32 -19.41
CA ASP A 156 -8.04 -8.89 -19.54
C ASP A 156 -8.85 -8.12 -18.48
N LEU A 157 -8.14 -7.65 -17.45
CA LEU A 157 -8.72 -6.87 -16.36
C LEU A 157 -9.05 -5.43 -16.75
N SER A 158 -8.75 -5.04 -17.98
CA SER A 158 -9.12 -3.70 -18.49
C SER A 158 -10.64 -3.51 -18.51
N ASP A 159 -11.42 -4.56 -18.84
CA ASP A 159 -12.89 -4.50 -18.81
C ASP A 159 -13.43 -4.18 -17.40
N VAL A 160 -12.74 -4.66 -16.35
CA VAL A 160 -13.11 -4.35 -14.98
C VAL A 160 -12.89 -2.86 -14.69
N VAL A 161 -11.77 -2.32 -15.18
CA VAL A 161 -11.46 -0.89 -15.08
C VAL A 161 -12.48 -0.06 -15.84
N ASP A 162 -12.74 -0.43 -17.10
CA ASP A 162 -13.71 0.27 -17.94
C ASP A 162 -15.11 0.26 -17.28
N THR A 163 -15.53 -0.89 -16.71
CA THR A 163 -16.83 -1.00 -16.04
C THR A 163 -16.93 -0.07 -14.83
N TYR A 164 -15.98 -0.15 -13.88
CA TYR A 164 -16.12 0.64 -12.67
C TYR A 164 -15.88 2.14 -12.91
N CYS A 165 -15.00 2.49 -13.85
CA CYS A 165 -14.77 3.90 -14.17
C CYS A 165 -15.99 4.54 -14.85
N ASN A 166 -16.65 3.84 -15.76
CA ASN A 166 -17.89 4.31 -16.36
C ASN A 166 -19.04 4.43 -15.34
N GLU A 167 -19.11 3.53 -14.34
CA GLU A 167 -20.12 3.61 -13.27
C GLU A 167 -19.84 4.72 -12.25
N MET A 168 -18.59 4.86 -11.82
CA MET A 168 -18.24 5.76 -10.72
C MET A 168 -17.80 7.17 -11.17
N PHE A 169 -17.24 7.28 -12.37
CA PHE A 169 -16.58 8.51 -12.85
C PHE A 169 -16.89 8.79 -14.33
N PRO A 170 -18.14 8.65 -14.80
CA PRO A 170 -18.46 8.73 -16.24
C PRO A 170 -18.02 10.02 -16.91
N GLU A 171 -18.04 11.16 -16.19
CA GLU A 171 -17.70 12.48 -16.72
C GLU A 171 -16.18 12.75 -16.77
N PHE A 172 -15.37 11.92 -16.08
CA PHE A 172 -13.94 12.13 -15.91
C PHE A 172 -13.08 11.04 -16.55
N TYR A 173 -13.69 9.97 -17.05
CA TYR A 173 -12.99 8.80 -17.55
C TYR A 173 -12.72 8.90 -19.05
N ASP A 174 -11.44 8.96 -19.43
CA ASP A 174 -10.97 8.78 -20.79
C ASP A 174 -10.75 7.28 -21.05
N ALA A 175 -11.69 6.63 -21.71
CA ALA A 175 -11.66 5.19 -21.96
C ALA A 175 -10.56 4.78 -22.95
N GLU A 176 -10.11 5.66 -23.84
CA GLU A 176 -9.04 5.38 -24.80
C GLU A 176 -7.70 5.30 -24.08
N LYS A 177 -7.41 6.27 -23.22
CA LYS A 177 -6.18 6.30 -22.41
C LYS A 177 -6.27 5.46 -21.14
N ARG A 178 -7.48 5.17 -20.69
CA ARG A 178 -7.80 4.59 -19.36
C ARG A 178 -7.19 5.41 -18.23
N ILE A 179 -7.52 6.70 -18.25
CA ILE A 179 -7.09 7.70 -17.27
C ILE A 179 -8.31 8.46 -16.77
N LEU A 180 -8.29 8.87 -15.51
CA LEU A 180 -9.23 9.80 -14.94
C LEU A 180 -8.62 11.20 -14.90
N ASP A 181 -9.37 12.18 -15.43
CA ASP A 181 -9.00 13.58 -15.42
C ASP A 181 -10.11 14.41 -14.74
N PHE A 182 -9.89 14.76 -13.51
CA PHE A 182 -10.83 15.58 -12.72
C PHE A 182 -10.66 17.09 -12.95
N GLY A 183 -9.76 17.48 -13.87
CA GLY A 183 -9.45 18.88 -14.17
C GLY A 183 -8.44 19.50 -13.19
N THR A 184 -8.01 20.71 -13.53
CA THR A 184 -6.95 21.44 -12.78
C THR A 184 -7.42 21.99 -11.43
N ASP A 185 -8.74 22.11 -11.25
CA ASP A 185 -9.34 22.68 -10.04
C ASP A 185 -9.71 21.61 -8.99
N TYR A 186 -9.51 20.34 -9.32
CA TYR A 186 -9.75 19.24 -8.40
C TYR A 186 -8.64 19.16 -7.34
N GLN A 187 -8.99 18.54 -6.22
CA GLN A 187 -8.09 18.34 -5.09
C GLN A 187 -6.80 17.63 -5.51
N CYS A 188 -5.64 18.24 -5.27
CA CYS A 188 -4.35 17.67 -5.58
C CYS A 188 -3.53 17.38 -4.30
N LEU A 189 -2.64 16.40 -4.39
CA LEU A 189 -1.67 16.15 -3.33
C LEU A 189 -0.71 17.33 -3.23
N LYS A 190 -0.38 17.76 -2.01
CA LYS A 190 0.68 18.75 -1.79
C LYS A 190 1.99 18.23 -2.37
N GLY A 191 2.74 19.10 -3.06
CA GLY A 191 3.84 18.73 -3.94
C GLY A 191 4.94 17.83 -3.36
N ASP A 192 5.16 17.89 -2.04
CA ASP A 192 6.17 17.10 -1.34
C ASP A 192 5.75 15.64 -1.00
N VAL A 193 4.50 15.27 -1.32
CA VAL A 193 3.95 13.94 -0.95
C VAL A 193 4.24 12.87 -2.00
N ALA A 194 4.37 13.23 -3.28
CA ALA A 194 4.43 12.30 -4.41
C ALA A 194 5.61 12.53 -5.37
N GLU A 195 6.69 13.18 -4.93
CA GLU A 195 7.84 13.43 -5.81
C GLU A 195 8.52 12.13 -6.23
N ILE A 196 8.84 12.02 -7.53
CA ILE A 196 9.59 10.91 -8.13
C ILE A 196 10.96 11.43 -8.56
N THR A 197 12.02 10.86 -7.96
CA THR A 197 13.41 11.18 -8.31
C THR A 197 13.91 10.31 -9.46
N ASP A 198 14.99 10.72 -10.13
CA ASP A 198 15.61 9.93 -11.19
C ASP A 198 16.16 8.60 -10.68
N GLU A 199 16.69 8.59 -9.46
CA GLU A 199 17.13 7.36 -8.80
C GLU A 199 15.96 6.36 -8.61
N MET A 200 14.78 6.84 -8.21
CA MET A 200 13.59 6.01 -8.08
C MET A 200 13.14 5.45 -9.44
N ARG A 201 13.20 6.24 -10.51
CA ARG A 201 12.89 5.76 -11.87
C ARG A 201 13.83 4.67 -12.33
N MET A 202 15.13 4.83 -12.06
CA MET A 202 16.14 3.85 -12.46
C MET A 202 16.08 2.58 -11.64
N SER A 203 15.84 2.69 -10.35
CA SER A 203 15.84 1.54 -9.43
C SER A 203 14.54 0.74 -9.40
N THR A 204 13.41 1.35 -9.79
CA THR A 204 12.09 0.74 -9.62
C THR A 204 11.28 0.76 -10.92
N PRO A 205 11.32 -0.34 -11.72
CA PRO A 205 10.60 -0.40 -13.02
C PRO A 205 9.11 -0.07 -12.94
N ALA A 206 8.47 -0.40 -11.83
CA ALA A 206 7.05 -0.12 -11.63
C ALA A 206 6.75 1.40 -11.48
N ILE A 207 7.69 2.20 -11.00
CA ILE A 207 7.54 3.66 -10.95
C ILE A 207 7.61 4.24 -12.36
N ARG A 208 8.58 3.80 -13.16
CA ARG A 208 8.69 4.21 -14.57
C ARG A 208 7.42 3.86 -15.34
N PHE A 209 6.93 2.63 -15.19
CA PHE A 209 5.68 2.20 -15.82
C PHE A 209 4.48 3.04 -15.37
N PHE A 210 4.38 3.40 -14.09
CA PHE A 210 3.34 4.32 -13.61
C PHE A 210 3.42 5.67 -14.34
N GLU A 211 4.59 6.26 -14.50
CA GLU A 211 4.75 7.54 -15.23
C GLU A 211 4.42 7.41 -16.72
N GLU A 212 4.80 6.28 -17.35
CA GLU A 212 4.45 5.98 -18.75
C GLU A 212 2.93 5.86 -18.95
N ARG A 213 2.23 5.23 -17.96
CA ARG A 213 0.77 5.04 -18.03
C ARG A 213 -0.02 6.28 -17.63
N ASN A 214 0.55 7.13 -16.81
CA ASN A 214 -0.08 8.39 -16.35
C ASN A 214 0.90 9.55 -16.47
N PRO A 215 1.22 10.03 -17.70
CA PRO A 215 2.25 11.05 -17.92
C PRO A 215 1.90 12.40 -17.29
N GLU A 216 0.61 12.68 -17.11
CA GLU A 216 0.14 13.93 -16.53
C GLU A 216 -0.19 13.85 -15.04
N TRP A 217 0.35 12.84 -14.32
CA TRP A 217 0.09 12.63 -12.90
C TRP A 217 0.39 13.86 -12.02
N ARG A 218 1.39 14.69 -12.44
CA ARG A 218 1.70 15.94 -11.72
C ARG A 218 0.60 16.98 -11.85
N ARG A 219 -0.17 16.97 -12.93
CA ARG A 219 -1.34 17.83 -13.13
C ARG A 219 -2.54 17.36 -12.30
N GLY A 220 -2.51 16.13 -11.83
CA GLY A 220 -3.55 15.55 -10.98
C GLY A 220 -4.39 14.47 -11.64
N THR A 221 -4.02 14.02 -12.86
CA THR A 221 -4.66 12.83 -13.45
C THR A 221 -4.41 11.59 -12.62
N GLU A 222 -5.37 10.65 -12.62
CA GLU A 222 -5.31 9.46 -11.80
C GLU A 222 -5.36 8.21 -12.67
N LEU A 223 -4.52 7.24 -12.35
CA LEU A 223 -4.45 5.94 -13.03
C LEU A 223 -5.44 4.97 -12.39
N PRO A 224 -6.52 4.56 -13.09
CA PRO A 224 -7.41 3.52 -12.60
C PRO A 224 -6.71 2.17 -12.58
N CYS A 225 -6.90 1.45 -11.50
CA CYS A 225 -6.22 0.19 -11.26
C CYS A 225 -7.19 -0.85 -10.68
N VAL A 226 -6.89 -2.13 -10.90
CA VAL A 226 -7.63 -3.24 -10.30
C VAL A 226 -6.68 -4.36 -9.88
N GLY A 227 -6.95 -4.96 -8.73
CA GLY A 227 -6.31 -6.19 -8.26
C GLY A 227 -7.34 -7.30 -8.03
N VAL A 228 -7.01 -8.52 -8.42
CA VAL A 228 -7.87 -9.69 -8.19
C VAL A 228 -7.60 -10.26 -6.80
N PHE A 229 -8.67 -10.41 -6.01
CA PHE A 229 -8.61 -11.01 -4.69
C PHE A 229 -9.31 -12.36 -4.71
N ASP A 230 -8.57 -13.40 -4.97
CA ASP A 230 -9.02 -14.78 -5.01
C ASP A 230 -8.35 -15.65 -3.93
N TRP A 231 -8.66 -16.95 -3.91
CA TRP A 231 -8.05 -17.89 -2.96
C TRP A 231 -6.54 -18.08 -3.19
N LYS A 232 -6.07 -17.91 -4.44
CA LYS A 232 -4.62 -17.98 -4.77
C LYS A 232 -3.89 -16.76 -4.22
N ALA A 233 -4.49 -15.56 -4.39
CA ALA A 233 -3.96 -14.32 -3.82
C ALA A 233 -3.87 -14.40 -2.28
N LEU A 234 -4.89 -14.97 -1.62
CA LEU A 234 -4.88 -15.21 -0.18
C LEU A 234 -3.78 -16.17 0.24
N ALA A 235 -3.63 -17.31 -0.43
CA ALA A 235 -2.58 -18.28 -0.15
C ALA A 235 -1.18 -17.66 -0.32
N ASN A 236 -0.97 -16.90 -1.41
CA ASN A 236 0.27 -16.17 -1.65
C ASN A 236 0.55 -15.12 -0.57
N TYR A 237 -0.46 -14.34 -0.18
CA TYR A 237 -0.33 -13.35 0.88
C TYR A 237 0.06 -13.99 2.22
N ALA A 238 -0.59 -15.12 2.59
CA ALA A 238 -0.26 -15.88 3.79
C ALA A 238 1.18 -16.43 3.72
N TYR A 239 1.59 -16.98 2.58
CA TYR A 239 2.94 -17.48 2.36
C TYR A 239 4.01 -16.38 2.49
N VAL A 240 3.81 -15.24 1.83
CA VAL A 240 4.75 -14.10 1.91
C VAL A 240 4.82 -13.54 3.33
N PHE A 241 3.68 -13.49 4.04
CA PHE A 241 3.64 -13.03 5.41
C PHE A 241 4.37 -13.98 6.36
N ALA A 242 4.15 -15.29 6.23
CA ALA A 242 4.82 -16.32 7.02
C ALA A 242 6.35 -16.29 6.79
N ASN A 243 6.79 -16.17 5.54
CA ASN A 243 8.22 -16.10 5.22
C ASN A 243 8.89 -14.83 5.76
N LYS A 244 8.22 -13.68 5.70
CA LYS A 244 8.73 -12.44 6.32
C LYS A 244 8.80 -12.53 7.84
N ALA A 245 7.87 -13.23 8.48
CA ALA A 245 7.90 -13.47 9.92
C ALA A 245 9.06 -14.42 10.30
N ALA A 246 9.23 -15.51 9.53
CA ALA A 246 10.32 -16.48 9.73
C ALA A 246 11.71 -15.85 9.51
N SER A 247 11.87 -15.01 8.49
CA SER A 247 13.15 -14.31 8.23
C SER A 247 13.49 -13.30 9.34
N LYS A 248 12.48 -12.61 9.88
CA LYS A 248 12.66 -11.71 11.02
C LYS A 248 13.05 -12.49 12.27
N GLY A 249 12.37 -13.59 12.57
CA GLY A 249 12.70 -14.47 13.70
C GLY A 249 14.12 -15.04 13.60
N ARG A 250 14.58 -15.42 12.41
CA ARG A 250 15.97 -15.86 12.17
C ARG A 250 16.98 -14.74 12.38
N ALA A 251 16.68 -13.52 11.94
CA ALA A 251 17.55 -12.37 12.14
C ALA A 251 17.65 -11.98 13.62
N ASP A 252 16.54 -12.03 14.33
CA ASP A 252 16.49 -11.77 15.78
C ASP A 252 17.22 -12.88 16.57
N ALA A 253 17.06 -14.15 16.17
CA ALA A 253 17.79 -15.28 16.77
C ALA A 253 19.31 -15.19 16.49
N ALA A 254 19.71 -14.80 15.27
CA ALA A 254 21.13 -14.60 14.93
C ALA A 254 21.77 -13.43 15.71
N ARG A 255 20.99 -12.41 16.08
CA ARG A 255 21.42 -11.31 16.96
C ARG A 255 21.48 -11.71 18.43
N ALA A 256 20.69 -12.70 18.84
CA ALA A 256 20.63 -13.18 20.23
C ALA A 256 21.72 -14.22 20.56
N VAL A 257 22.47 -14.72 19.58
CA VAL A 257 23.62 -15.60 19.83
C VAL A 257 24.73 -14.75 20.47
N PRO A 258 25.15 -15.02 21.73
CA PRO A 258 26.23 -14.28 22.35
C PRO A 258 27.51 -14.47 21.51
N ARG A 259 28.16 -13.40 21.10
CA ARG A 259 29.52 -13.50 20.61
C ARG A 259 30.37 -14.08 21.74
N LEU A 260 30.79 -15.31 21.59
CA LEU A 260 31.84 -15.89 22.42
C LEU A 260 33.04 -14.95 22.35
N GLN A 261 33.30 -14.24 23.43
CA GLN A 261 34.51 -13.44 23.59
C GLN A 261 35.70 -14.42 23.47
N ALA A 262 36.53 -14.21 22.47
CA ALA A 262 37.79 -14.90 22.38
C ALA A 262 38.61 -14.58 23.64
N VAL A 263 38.88 -15.61 24.45
CA VAL A 263 39.80 -15.51 25.58
C VAL A 263 41.18 -15.16 25.01
N PRO A 264 41.89 -14.15 25.50
CA PRO A 264 43.26 -13.87 25.07
C PRO A 264 44.16 -15.04 25.49
N GLY A 265 44.54 -15.86 24.49
CA GLY A 265 45.50 -16.93 24.70
C GLY A 265 46.87 -16.37 24.99
N SER A 266 47.49 -16.89 26.05
CA SER A 266 48.85 -16.66 26.49
C SER A 266 49.86 -16.75 25.34
N ALA A 267 50.68 -15.74 25.22
CA ALA A 267 51.89 -15.76 24.39
C ALA A 267 52.82 -16.88 24.84
N MET A 268 52.98 -17.92 24.06
CA MET A 268 54.10 -18.85 24.19
C MET A 268 55.25 -18.32 23.29
N THR A 269 56.30 -17.86 23.93
CA THR A 269 57.59 -17.55 23.33
C THR A 269 58.24 -18.85 22.79
N VAL A 270 58.61 -18.86 21.51
CA VAL A 270 59.45 -19.89 20.91
C VAL A 270 60.84 -19.31 20.76
N PRO A 271 61.91 -20.01 21.19
CA PRO A 271 63.29 -19.49 21.08
C PRO A 271 63.82 -19.61 19.66
N GLU A 272 64.68 -18.61 19.31
CA GLU A 272 65.51 -18.60 18.09
C GLU A 272 66.46 -19.80 18.02
N GLY A 273 66.57 -20.43 16.85
CA GLY A 273 67.55 -21.49 16.55
C GLY A 273 67.76 -21.61 15.05
N SER A 274 68.75 -20.87 14.54
CA SER A 274 69.70 -21.12 13.45
C SER A 274 69.29 -21.94 12.22
N LEU A 275 69.50 -21.30 11.06
CA LEU A 275 69.74 -21.72 9.66
C LEU A 275 70.49 -23.06 9.49
N PRO A 276 70.45 -23.72 8.29
CA PRO A 276 71.10 -23.18 7.08
C PRO A 276 70.38 -23.41 5.73
N MET A 277 70.84 -22.57 4.80
CA MET A 277 70.65 -22.68 3.34
C MET A 277 71.05 -24.02 2.76
N ARG A 278 70.31 -24.50 1.71
CA ARG A 278 70.95 -25.10 0.53
C ARG A 278 70.19 -24.70 -0.73
N ARG A 279 70.97 -24.20 -1.68
CA ARG A 279 70.69 -24.05 -3.12
C ARG A 279 70.79 -25.39 -3.83
N THR A 280 70.21 -25.37 -5.04
CA THR A 280 70.42 -26.17 -6.28
C THR A 280 69.21 -27.05 -6.58
N ALA A 281 68.70 -27.09 -7.78
CA ALA A 281 69.09 -26.64 -9.14
C ALA A 281 67.79 -26.32 -9.91
#